data_41868e967c8cc372f49092b353cb6ee7
#
_entry.id   41868e967c8cc372f49092b353cb6ee7
#
_cell.length_a   1.000
_cell.length_b   1.000
_cell.length_c   1.000
_cell.angle_alpha   90.00
_cell.angle_beta   90.00
_cell.angle_gamma   90.00
#
_symmetry.space_group_name_H-M   'P 1'
#
loop_
_entity.id
_entity.type
_entity.pdbx_description
1 polymer ?
#
loop_
_entity_poly.entity_id
_entity_poly.type
_entity_poly.pdbx_seq_one_letter_code
_entity_poly.pdbx_strand_id
1 'polypeptide(L)'
;GSSLGTMDVADPVGLLMGIVPSTNPTSTAIFKSIIAVKARNAIVFSPHPSAVKCTARAAELMAQAAVEAGAPENTIGCITKTSMPATNELMHCKEVKMIIATGGPGMVKAAYSAGKPALASAPEFSSDIERTANIKQAVTNIIASKTFDYGTICASEQSIICEECNKDAVIAELKAQGA
;
A
#
# COMPACT_ATOMS: atom_id res chain seq x y z
N GLY A 1 -8.86 22.60 13.02
CA GLY A 1 -8.93 22.45 14.46
C GLY A 1 -8.82 23.72 15.23
N SER A 2 -9.86 24.51 15.26
CA SER A 2 -9.81 25.88 15.78
C SER A 2 -10.08 26.03 17.28
N SER A 3 -10.43 24.98 18.00
CA SER A 3 -10.71 25.07 19.46
C SER A 3 -9.46 25.21 20.34
N LEU A 4 -8.27 24.90 19.80
CA LEU A 4 -6.99 24.97 20.51
C LEU A 4 -6.09 26.11 20.03
N GLY A 5 -6.53 26.95 19.09
CA GLY A 5 -5.72 28.04 18.51
C GLY A 5 -4.51 27.55 17.71
N THR A 6 -4.49 26.26 17.30
CA THR A 6 -3.44 25.69 16.49
C THR A 6 -3.90 25.55 15.03
N MET A 7 -2.98 25.72 14.11
CA MET A 7 -3.19 25.51 12.67
C MET A 7 -2.18 24.49 12.16
N ASP A 8 -2.68 23.43 11.51
CA ASP A 8 -1.85 22.47 10.79
C ASP A 8 -1.54 23.00 9.40
N VAL A 9 -0.26 23.16 9.09
CA VAL A 9 0.21 23.61 7.78
C VAL A 9 0.95 22.44 7.13
N ALA A 10 0.46 21.98 5.97
CA ALA A 10 1.11 20.95 5.19
C ALA A 10 2.20 21.55 4.29
N ASP A 11 3.45 21.20 4.57
CA ASP A 11 4.59 21.58 3.73
C ASP A 11 5.06 20.39 2.86
N PRO A 12 5.46 20.66 1.59
CA PRO A 12 6.02 19.63 0.74
C PRO A 12 7.40 19.21 1.25
N VAL A 13 7.71 17.91 1.15
CA VAL A 13 9.04 17.38 1.46
C VAL A 13 9.94 17.33 0.22
N GLY A 14 9.38 17.38 -0.98
CA GLY A 14 10.07 17.38 -2.25
C GLY A 14 9.76 16.14 -3.11
N LEU A 15 10.80 15.43 -3.57
CA LEU A 15 10.60 14.22 -4.39
C LEU A 15 10.32 13.01 -3.51
N LEU A 16 9.21 12.36 -3.78
CA LEU A 16 8.81 11.09 -3.16
C LEU A 16 9.19 9.91 -4.07
N MET A 17 9.54 8.78 -3.47
CA MET A 17 9.59 7.49 -4.17
C MET A 17 8.37 6.66 -3.81
N GLY A 18 7.60 6.23 -4.81
CA GLY A 18 6.47 5.33 -4.66
C GLY A 18 6.81 3.91 -5.07
N ILE A 19 6.88 2.96 -4.14
CA ILE A 19 7.04 1.53 -4.46
C ILE A 19 5.65 0.94 -4.64
N VAL A 20 5.45 0.24 -5.77
CA VAL A 20 4.13 -0.25 -6.20
C VAL A 20 4.14 -1.78 -6.31
N PRO A 21 3.17 -2.48 -5.67
CA PRO A 21 3.10 -3.94 -5.67
C PRO A 21 2.53 -4.49 -6.98
N SER A 22 2.55 -5.81 -7.13
CA SER A 22 1.92 -6.51 -8.27
C SER A 22 0.42 -6.75 -8.09
N THR A 23 -0.09 -6.72 -6.85
CA THR A 23 -1.47 -7.11 -6.53
C THR A 23 -2.51 -6.07 -6.93
N ASN A 24 -2.21 -4.77 -6.77
CA ASN A 24 -3.09 -3.65 -7.11
C ASN A 24 -2.29 -2.43 -7.61
N PRO A 25 -1.56 -2.57 -8.72
CA PRO A 25 -0.59 -1.57 -9.14
C PRO A 25 -1.21 -0.26 -9.60
N THR A 26 -2.30 -0.31 -10.36
CA THR A 26 -2.95 0.89 -10.90
C THR A 26 -3.56 1.75 -9.82
N SER A 27 -4.35 1.15 -8.92
CA SER A 27 -4.97 1.88 -7.80
C SER A 27 -3.92 2.46 -6.85
N THR A 28 -2.82 1.74 -6.61
CA THR A 28 -1.71 2.22 -5.79
C THR A 28 -1.01 3.42 -6.44
N ALA A 29 -0.75 3.38 -7.74
CA ALA A 29 -0.15 4.51 -8.45
C ALA A 29 -1.07 5.73 -8.45
N ILE A 30 -2.38 5.55 -8.71
CA ILE A 30 -3.37 6.63 -8.68
C ILE A 30 -3.44 7.25 -7.28
N PHE A 31 -3.62 6.43 -6.25
CA PHE A 31 -3.70 6.90 -4.87
C PHE A 31 -2.46 7.70 -4.45
N LYS A 32 -1.27 7.14 -4.69
CA LYS A 32 -0.02 7.80 -4.33
C LYS A 32 0.23 9.09 -5.12
N SER A 33 -0.19 9.14 -6.39
CA SER A 33 -0.15 10.37 -7.18
C SER A 33 -1.02 11.46 -6.56
N ILE A 34 -2.25 11.12 -6.18
CA ILE A 34 -3.19 12.09 -5.58
C ILE A 34 -2.63 12.67 -4.28
N ILE A 35 -2.16 11.82 -3.36
CA ILE A 35 -1.64 12.30 -2.08
C ILE A 35 -0.35 13.10 -2.23
N ALA A 36 0.53 12.72 -3.18
CA ALA A 36 1.75 13.46 -3.47
C ALA A 36 1.45 14.86 -3.98
N VAL A 37 0.65 14.97 -5.05
CA VAL A 37 0.29 16.24 -5.67
C VAL A 37 -0.53 17.11 -4.73
N LYS A 38 -1.48 16.52 -3.98
CA LYS A 38 -2.26 17.25 -2.96
C LYS A 38 -1.36 17.92 -1.91
N ALA A 39 -0.25 17.27 -1.55
CA ALA A 39 0.75 17.81 -0.62
C ALA A 39 1.88 18.58 -1.34
N ARG A 40 1.72 18.94 -2.61
CA ARG A 40 2.67 19.69 -3.43
C ARG A 40 4.05 19.01 -3.58
N ASN A 41 4.08 17.67 -3.57
CA ASN A 41 5.28 16.88 -3.81
C ASN A 41 5.30 16.33 -5.24
N ALA A 42 6.49 16.09 -5.76
CA ALA A 42 6.69 15.23 -6.92
C ALA A 42 6.83 13.77 -6.49
N ILE A 43 6.52 12.84 -7.39
CA ILE A 43 6.64 11.40 -7.11
C ILE A 43 7.20 10.63 -8.31
N VAL A 44 8.11 9.70 -8.05
CA VAL A 44 8.59 8.74 -9.02
C VAL A 44 8.27 7.32 -8.55
N PHE A 45 7.63 6.54 -9.44
CA PHE A 45 7.24 5.17 -9.12
C PHE A 45 8.32 4.16 -9.49
N SER A 46 8.54 3.19 -8.59
CA SER A 46 9.27 1.96 -8.84
C SER A 46 8.28 0.79 -8.77
N PRO A 47 7.77 0.32 -9.92
CA PRO A 47 6.80 -0.77 -9.97
C PRO A 47 7.43 -2.14 -9.77
N HIS A 48 6.63 -3.08 -9.30
CA HIS A 48 6.98 -4.50 -9.36
C HIS A 48 7.24 -4.91 -10.82
N PRO A 49 8.24 -5.76 -11.13
CA PRO A 49 8.59 -6.13 -12.51
C PRO A 49 7.43 -6.65 -13.34
N SER A 50 6.50 -7.41 -12.75
CA SER A 50 5.31 -7.92 -13.45
C SER A 50 4.23 -6.87 -13.70
N ALA A 51 4.31 -5.69 -13.08
CA ALA A 51 3.29 -4.65 -13.12
C ALA A 51 3.78 -3.34 -13.77
N VAL A 52 4.91 -3.36 -14.46
CA VAL A 52 5.53 -2.15 -15.05
C VAL A 52 4.60 -1.44 -16.00
N LYS A 53 3.99 -2.17 -16.96
CA LYS A 53 3.16 -1.56 -18.00
C LYS A 53 1.93 -0.85 -17.45
N CYS A 54 1.20 -1.50 -16.54
CA CYS A 54 -0.02 -0.92 -15.97
C CYS A 54 0.30 0.22 -15.00
N THR A 55 1.37 0.11 -14.20
CA THR A 55 1.81 1.21 -13.33
C THR A 55 2.27 2.41 -14.14
N ALA A 56 3.09 2.21 -15.17
CA ALA A 56 3.57 3.28 -16.03
C ALA A 56 2.40 4.01 -16.72
N ARG A 57 1.42 3.25 -17.25
CA ARG A 57 0.25 3.86 -17.87
C ARG A 57 -0.62 4.62 -16.88
N ALA A 58 -0.81 4.11 -15.67
CA ALA A 58 -1.52 4.84 -14.61
C ALA A 58 -0.79 6.13 -14.23
N ALA A 59 0.53 6.08 -14.05
CA ALA A 59 1.35 7.25 -13.75
C ALA A 59 1.30 8.30 -14.87
N GLU A 60 1.34 7.87 -16.13
CA GLU A 60 1.23 8.76 -17.30
C GLU A 60 -0.13 9.49 -17.31
N LEU A 61 -1.24 8.77 -17.12
CA LEU A 61 -2.57 9.39 -17.07
C LEU A 61 -2.70 10.37 -15.91
N MET A 62 -2.15 10.02 -14.75
CA MET A 62 -2.14 10.92 -13.59
C MET A 62 -1.27 12.15 -13.83
N ALA A 63 -0.13 12.00 -14.53
CA ALA A 63 0.73 13.13 -14.91
C ALA A 63 0.01 14.08 -15.88
N GLN A 64 -0.66 13.53 -16.90
CA GLN A 64 -1.45 14.34 -17.85
C GLN A 64 -2.55 15.12 -17.12
N ALA A 65 -3.35 14.45 -16.30
CA ALA A 65 -4.42 15.09 -15.54
C ALA A 65 -3.88 16.19 -14.58
N ALA A 66 -2.74 15.95 -13.96
CA ALA A 66 -2.10 16.92 -13.08
C ALA A 66 -1.66 18.18 -13.85
N VAL A 67 -1.03 18.01 -15.02
CA VAL A 67 -0.61 19.13 -15.89
C VAL A 67 -1.81 19.92 -16.42
N GLU A 68 -2.86 19.23 -16.86
CA GLU A 68 -4.12 19.87 -17.28
C GLU A 68 -4.76 20.71 -16.16
N ALA A 69 -4.58 20.27 -14.90
CA ALA A 69 -5.03 21.01 -13.72
C ALA A 69 -4.04 22.11 -13.26
N GLY A 70 -2.93 22.33 -13.97
CA GLY A 70 -1.96 23.39 -13.69
C GLY A 70 -0.73 22.96 -12.88
N ALA A 71 -0.50 21.66 -12.66
CA ALA A 71 0.74 21.19 -12.06
C ALA A 71 1.92 21.33 -13.05
N PRO A 72 3.15 21.53 -12.55
CA PRO A 72 4.33 21.51 -13.41
C PRO A 72 4.50 20.17 -14.14
N GLU A 73 5.08 20.21 -15.32
CA GLU A 73 5.51 19.00 -16.02
C GLU A 73 6.47 18.16 -15.16
N ASN A 74 6.48 16.86 -15.38
CA ASN A 74 7.35 15.91 -14.67
C ASN A 74 7.11 15.81 -13.14
N THR A 75 5.97 16.26 -12.65
CA THR A 75 5.59 16.08 -11.24
C THR A 75 5.37 14.61 -10.88
N ILE A 76 4.95 13.79 -11.82
CA ILE A 76 4.72 12.36 -11.65
C ILE A 76 5.52 11.59 -12.71
N GLY A 77 6.35 10.65 -12.27
CA GLY A 77 7.17 9.81 -13.14
C GLY A 77 7.11 8.32 -12.75
N CYS A 78 7.61 7.47 -13.65
CA CYS A 78 7.66 6.02 -13.41
C CYS A 78 8.91 5.42 -14.06
N ILE A 79 9.63 4.56 -13.35
CA ILE A 79 10.71 3.76 -13.93
C ILE A 79 10.10 2.66 -14.81
N THR A 80 10.54 2.59 -16.05
CA THR A 80 10.04 1.59 -17.02
C THR A 80 10.98 0.39 -17.18
N LYS A 81 12.24 0.53 -16.76
CA LYS A 81 13.22 -0.56 -16.69
C LYS A 81 13.48 -0.88 -15.21
N THR A 82 12.72 -1.81 -14.67
CA THR A 82 12.79 -2.16 -13.25
C THR A 82 13.79 -3.27 -12.99
N SER A 83 14.58 -3.09 -11.94
CA SER A 83 15.44 -4.11 -11.38
C SER A 83 15.66 -3.83 -9.89
N MET A 84 16.07 -4.84 -9.13
CA MET A 84 16.42 -4.61 -7.72
C MET A 84 17.52 -3.57 -7.53
N PRO A 85 18.62 -3.60 -8.33
CA PRO A 85 19.62 -2.53 -8.28
C PRO A 85 19.05 -1.14 -8.55
N ALA A 86 18.23 -0.96 -9.60
CA ALA A 86 17.63 0.34 -9.92
C ALA A 86 16.69 0.84 -8.82
N THR A 87 15.89 -0.05 -8.25
CA THR A 87 15.01 0.29 -7.11
C THR A 87 15.85 0.70 -5.89
N ASN A 88 16.92 -0.02 -5.61
CA ASN A 88 17.82 0.28 -4.49
C ASN A 88 18.58 1.60 -4.70
N GLU A 89 19.06 1.87 -5.91
CA GLU A 89 19.69 3.13 -6.27
C GLU A 89 18.73 4.31 -6.06
N LEU A 90 17.48 4.19 -6.53
CA LEU A 90 16.46 5.21 -6.32
C LEU A 90 16.14 5.41 -4.83
N MET A 91 16.06 4.34 -4.03
CA MET A 91 15.86 4.44 -2.58
C MET A 91 16.96 5.27 -1.90
N HIS A 92 18.20 5.18 -2.36
CA HIS A 92 19.36 5.89 -1.79
C HIS A 92 19.68 7.22 -2.47
N CYS A 93 18.98 7.54 -3.57
CA CYS A 93 19.16 8.79 -4.31
C CYS A 93 18.90 10.01 -3.39
N LYS A 94 19.85 10.93 -3.30
CA LYS A 94 19.80 12.10 -2.39
C LYS A 94 18.63 13.03 -2.65
N GLU A 95 18.12 13.05 -3.88
CA GLU A 95 16.97 13.85 -4.31
C GLU A 95 15.66 13.31 -3.74
N VAL A 96 15.54 12.00 -3.54
CA VAL A 96 14.41 11.37 -2.89
C VAL A 96 14.41 11.71 -1.40
N LYS A 97 13.36 12.36 -0.92
CA LYS A 97 13.24 12.83 0.45
C LYS A 97 12.39 11.91 1.34
N MET A 98 11.51 11.13 0.74
CA MET A 98 10.65 10.20 1.47
C MET A 98 10.26 9.03 0.59
N ILE A 99 10.08 7.85 1.18
CA ILE A 99 9.65 6.62 0.50
C ILE A 99 8.24 6.27 0.96
N ILE A 100 7.35 6.01 0.00
CA ILE A 100 6.01 5.47 0.26
C ILE A 100 5.95 4.07 -0.36
N ALA A 101 6.18 3.04 0.45
CA ALA A 101 6.28 1.67 -0.01
C ALA A 101 4.99 0.89 0.25
N THR A 102 4.56 0.14 -0.78
CA THR A 102 3.55 -0.92 -0.63
C THR A 102 4.15 -2.17 -1.27
N GLY A 103 4.32 -3.22 -0.48
CA GLY A 103 4.99 -4.43 -0.96
C GLY A 103 5.16 -5.47 0.13
N GLY A 104 5.85 -6.56 -0.20
CA GLY A 104 6.14 -7.61 0.76
C GLY A 104 7.09 -7.17 1.89
N PRO A 105 7.20 -7.97 2.98
CA PRO A 105 7.99 -7.63 4.16
C PRO A 105 9.46 -7.27 3.87
N GLY A 106 10.08 -7.94 2.90
CA GLY A 106 11.46 -7.63 2.48
C GLY A 106 11.62 -6.23 1.91
N MET A 107 10.65 -5.78 1.11
CA MET A 107 10.64 -4.43 0.52
C MET A 107 10.37 -3.36 1.58
N VAL A 108 9.45 -3.64 2.51
CA VAL A 108 9.15 -2.77 3.66
C VAL A 108 10.40 -2.59 4.53
N LYS A 109 11.10 -3.68 4.85
CA LYS A 109 12.37 -3.65 5.58
C LYS A 109 13.43 -2.81 4.85
N ALA A 110 13.58 -3.01 3.54
CA ALA A 110 14.51 -2.24 2.72
C ALA A 110 14.18 -0.73 2.74
N ALA A 111 12.89 -0.36 2.60
CA ALA A 111 12.45 1.03 2.64
C ALA A 111 12.77 1.70 3.98
N TYR A 112 12.50 1.04 5.11
CA TYR A 112 12.84 1.57 6.45
C TYR A 112 14.35 1.63 6.69
N SER A 113 15.14 0.77 6.02
CA SER A 113 16.60 0.73 6.17
C SER A 113 17.33 1.69 5.22
N ALA A 114 16.62 2.42 4.37
CA ALA A 114 17.23 3.32 3.37
C ALA A 114 17.79 4.64 3.95
N GLY A 115 17.68 4.85 5.26
CA GLY A 115 18.17 6.07 5.93
C GLY A 115 17.37 7.33 5.64
N LYS A 116 16.10 7.17 5.22
CA LYS A 116 15.16 8.25 4.90
C LYS A 116 13.82 8.01 5.57
N PRO A 117 13.00 9.06 5.77
CA PRO A 117 11.61 8.89 6.16
C PRO A 117 10.89 7.92 5.21
N ALA A 118 10.22 6.93 5.77
CA ALA A 118 9.46 5.95 5.00
C ALA A 118 8.10 5.69 5.63
N LEU A 119 7.08 5.63 4.79
CA LEU A 119 5.77 5.06 5.11
C LEU A 119 5.65 3.77 4.33
N ALA A 120 5.57 2.65 5.01
CA ALA A 120 5.55 1.35 4.36
C ALA A 120 4.41 0.48 4.91
N SER A 121 3.78 -0.27 4.01
CA SER A 121 2.69 -1.20 4.31
C SER A 121 2.98 -2.56 3.70
N ALA A 122 2.86 -3.60 4.54
CA ALA A 122 2.89 -5.00 4.14
C ALA A 122 1.50 -5.62 4.39
N PRO A 123 1.19 -6.77 3.78
CA PRO A 123 -0.01 -7.53 4.08
C PRO A 123 0.13 -8.20 5.46
N GLU A 124 -0.47 -7.63 6.48
CA GLU A 124 -0.43 -8.13 7.87
C GLU A 124 -1.78 -7.87 8.57
N PHE A 125 -2.87 -8.26 7.91
CA PHE A 125 -4.18 -8.11 8.51
C PHE A 125 -4.57 -9.37 9.28
N SER A 126 -5.03 -9.21 10.53
CA SER A 126 -5.57 -10.32 11.36
C SER A 126 -7.00 -10.01 11.75
N SER A 127 -7.82 -11.03 11.87
CA SER A 127 -9.15 -10.93 12.46
C SER A 127 -9.15 -11.54 13.85
N ASP A 128 -9.71 -10.82 14.80
CA ASP A 128 -9.84 -11.25 16.20
C ASP A 128 -11.23 -11.82 16.45
N ILE A 129 -11.27 -13.02 17.04
CA ILE A 129 -12.51 -13.69 17.46
C ILE A 129 -12.52 -13.80 18.98
N GLU A 130 -13.29 -12.92 19.59
CA GLU A 130 -13.46 -12.89 21.03
C GLU A 130 -14.39 -14.02 21.53
N ARG A 131 -14.35 -14.28 22.84
CA ARG A 131 -15.13 -15.35 23.51
C ARG A 131 -16.61 -15.32 23.19
N THR A 132 -17.21 -14.14 23.09
CA THR A 132 -18.65 -13.93 22.89
C THR A 132 -19.06 -13.83 21.42
N ALA A 133 -18.11 -13.98 20.49
CA ALA A 133 -18.36 -13.84 19.06
C ALA A 133 -19.31 -14.94 18.54
N ASN A 134 -20.16 -14.57 17.58
CA ASN A 134 -20.89 -15.55 16.78
C ASN A 134 -19.93 -16.20 15.79
N ILE A 135 -19.38 -17.35 16.15
CA ILE A 135 -18.33 -18.05 15.40
C ILE A 135 -18.73 -18.32 13.96
N LYS A 136 -19.96 -18.79 13.71
CA LYS A 136 -20.45 -19.07 12.36
C LYS A 136 -20.43 -17.80 11.49
N GLN A 137 -20.95 -16.69 12.00
CA GLN A 137 -20.98 -15.43 11.27
C GLN A 137 -19.57 -14.87 11.07
N ALA A 138 -18.71 -14.94 12.09
CA ALA A 138 -17.33 -14.47 12.01
C ALA A 138 -16.55 -15.24 10.93
N VAL A 139 -16.63 -16.57 10.94
CA VAL A 139 -15.98 -17.42 9.93
C VAL A 139 -16.52 -17.14 8.52
N THR A 140 -17.84 -16.99 8.37
CA THR A 140 -18.44 -16.63 7.07
C THR A 140 -17.87 -15.32 6.54
N ASN A 141 -17.77 -14.30 7.38
CA ASN A 141 -17.22 -12.99 7.00
C ASN A 141 -15.74 -13.08 6.64
N ILE A 142 -14.95 -13.83 7.41
CA ILE A 142 -13.51 -14.04 7.15
C ILE A 142 -13.30 -14.75 5.81
N ILE A 143 -14.04 -15.83 5.54
CA ILE A 143 -13.95 -16.54 4.26
C ILE A 143 -14.34 -15.64 3.09
N ALA A 144 -15.45 -14.91 3.21
CA ALA A 144 -15.89 -13.98 2.18
C ALA A 144 -14.84 -12.89 1.89
N SER A 145 -14.24 -12.32 2.93
CA SER A 145 -13.17 -11.33 2.81
C SER A 145 -11.89 -11.94 2.23
N LYS A 146 -11.44 -13.10 2.75
CA LYS A 146 -10.21 -13.75 2.30
C LYS A 146 -10.28 -14.24 0.85
N THR A 147 -11.44 -14.68 0.39
CA THR A 147 -11.63 -15.18 -0.97
C THR A 147 -11.95 -14.08 -1.97
N PHE A 148 -12.23 -12.86 -1.50
CA PHE A 148 -12.44 -11.71 -2.37
C PHE A 148 -11.25 -11.50 -3.29
N ASP A 149 -11.52 -11.24 -4.57
CA ASP A 149 -10.50 -11.04 -5.61
C ASP A 149 -9.46 -12.20 -5.64
N TYR A 150 -9.92 -13.44 -5.48
CA TYR A 150 -9.07 -14.65 -5.40
C TYR A 150 -7.98 -14.58 -4.31
N GLY A 151 -8.23 -13.83 -3.24
CA GLY A 151 -7.27 -13.68 -2.14
C GLY A 151 -6.03 -12.83 -2.47
N THR A 152 -6.06 -12.07 -3.56
CA THR A 152 -4.92 -11.24 -3.98
C THR A 152 -4.81 -9.94 -3.22
N ILE A 153 -5.90 -9.47 -2.61
CA ILE A 153 -5.91 -8.21 -1.87
C ILE A 153 -5.08 -8.31 -0.57
N CYS A 154 -4.16 -7.38 -0.37
CA CYS A 154 -3.30 -7.35 0.83
C CYS A 154 -4.08 -7.03 2.12
N ALA A 155 -5.25 -6.42 2.02
CA ALA A 155 -6.14 -6.09 3.14
C ALA A 155 -7.02 -7.27 3.57
N SER A 156 -6.92 -8.45 2.93
CA SER A 156 -7.60 -9.66 3.39
C SER A 156 -6.88 -10.29 4.57
N GLU A 157 -7.58 -11.06 5.36
CA GLU A 157 -7.05 -11.73 6.55
C GLU A 157 -5.86 -12.63 6.22
N GLN A 158 -4.76 -12.47 6.94
CA GLN A 158 -3.57 -13.33 6.85
C GLN A 158 -3.51 -14.30 8.02
N SER A 159 -4.14 -13.96 9.14
CA SER A 159 -4.22 -14.78 10.34
C SER A 159 -5.53 -14.55 11.08
N ILE A 160 -5.91 -15.54 11.90
CA ILE A 160 -7.04 -15.46 12.81
C ILE A 160 -6.49 -15.58 14.22
N ILE A 161 -6.77 -14.60 15.06
CA ILE A 161 -6.47 -14.62 16.48
C ILE A 161 -7.77 -14.95 17.20
N CYS A 162 -7.80 -16.01 17.98
CA CYS A 162 -9.00 -16.37 18.74
C CYS A 162 -8.62 -16.79 20.17
N GLU A 163 -9.54 -16.59 21.11
CA GLU A 163 -9.39 -17.13 22.45
C GLU A 163 -9.39 -18.66 22.42
N GLU A 164 -8.60 -19.31 23.29
CA GLU A 164 -8.43 -20.75 23.34
C GLU A 164 -9.77 -21.51 23.45
N CYS A 165 -10.74 -20.95 24.18
CA CYS A 165 -12.07 -21.55 24.31
C CYS A 165 -12.86 -21.66 23.00
N ASN A 166 -12.53 -20.84 21.99
CA ASN A 166 -13.19 -20.80 20.67
C ASN A 166 -12.42 -21.56 19.59
N LYS A 167 -11.19 -21.93 19.82
CA LYS A 167 -10.28 -22.48 18.83
C LYS A 167 -10.85 -23.68 18.06
N ASP A 168 -11.31 -24.69 18.77
CA ASP A 168 -11.84 -25.90 18.12
C ASP A 168 -13.13 -25.64 17.34
N ALA A 169 -13.98 -24.77 17.86
CA ALA A 169 -15.20 -24.36 17.18
C ALA A 169 -14.91 -23.54 15.92
N VAL A 170 -13.93 -22.64 15.94
CA VAL A 170 -13.48 -21.88 14.77
C VAL A 170 -12.91 -22.80 13.70
N ILE A 171 -12.05 -23.75 14.08
CA ILE A 171 -11.48 -24.74 13.14
C ILE A 171 -12.57 -25.63 12.54
N ALA A 172 -13.51 -26.10 13.34
CA ALA A 172 -14.63 -26.92 12.86
C ALA A 172 -15.51 -26.15 11.85
N GLU A 173 -15.81 -24.89 12.14
CA GLU A 173 -16.62 -24.07 11.26
C GLU A 173 -15.89 -23.68 9.96
N LEU A 174 -14.60 -23.38 10.01
CA LEU A 174 -13.77 -23.18 8.82
C LEU A 174 -13.84 -24.38 7.88
N LYS A 175 -13.64 -25.60 8.42
CA LYS A 175 -13.75 -26.85 7.64
C LYS A 175 -15.16 -27.06 7.09
N ALA A 176 -16.19 -26.78 7.87
CA ALA A 176 -17.58 -26.91 7.44
C ALA A 176 -17.93 -25.98 6.28
N GLN A 177 -17.30 -24.83 6.21
CA GLN A 177 -17.47 -23.85 5.12
C GLN A 177 -16.44 -24.01 3.96
N GLY A 178 -15.61 -25.05 4.00
CA GLY A 178 -14.74 -25.44 2.87
C GLY A 178 -13.35 -24.81 2.86
N ALA A 179 -12.87 -24.32 4.00
CA ALA A 179 -11.52 -23.78 4.15
C ALA A 179 -10.52 -24.87 4.60
#